data_2fe192bdad12409f4fb2b8fe44947943
#
_entry.id   2fe192bdad12409f4fb2b8fe44947943
#
_cell.length_a   1.000
_cell.length_b   1.000
_cell.length_c   1.000
_cell.angle_alpha   90.00
_cell.angle_beta   90.00
_cell.angle_gamma   90.00
#
_symmetry.space_group_name_H-M   'P 1'
#
loop_
_entity.id
_entity.type
_entity.pdbx_description
1 polymer ?
#
loop_
_entity_poly.entity_id
_entity_poly.type
_entity_poly.pdbx_seq_one_letter_code
_entity_poly.pdbx_strand_id
1 'polypeptide(L)'
;MNWFCVHTKPGKELLVERYLRDELQLEPYFPRIQRKKTIRRVKRTVTEALFQRYLFCRFDPATSYRAVRYGQDVIGIVSNGDQPTIVSDATTQKLKSWAGEGNGILVLEPDSIASGDTVKITDGPMQGLEAIFLEETSQGERVTILLNLMNAETRAQIDRSQIKPIREF
;
A
#
# COMPACT_ATOMS: atom_id res chain seq x y z
N MET A 1 -3.30 -20.12 -18.82
CA MET A 1 -3.65 -19.48 -17.54
C MET A 1 -2.94 -18.15 -17.42
N ASN A 2 -3.68 -17.08 -17.22
CA ASN A 2 -3.17 -15.70 -17.08
C ASN A 2 -3.72 -15.06 -15.82
N TRP A 3 -3.07 -14.01 -15.35
CA TRP A 3 -3.56 -13.18 -14.27
C TRP A 3 -4.55 -12.15 -14.77
N PHE A 4 -5.63 -11.97 -14.02
CA PHE A 4 -6.65 -10.96 -14.27
C PHE A 4 -6.95 -10.19 -13.00
N CYS A 5 -7.41 -8.95 -13.15
CA CYS A 5 -7.84 -8.12 -12.03
C CYS A 5 -9.34 -8.27 -11.83
N VAL A 6 -9.74 -8.70 -10.65
CA VAL A 6 -11.14 -8.91 -10.24
C VAL A 6 -11.62 -7.73 -9.41
N HIS A 7 -12.72 -7.12 -9.80
CA HIS A 7 -13.37 -6.02 -9.11
C HIS A 7 -14.45 -6.55 -8.18
N THR A 8 -14.40 -6.19 -6.91
CA THR A 8 -15.30 -6.67 -5.86
C THR A 8 -16.19 -5.56 -5.31
N LYS A 9 -17.25 -5.95 -4.58
CA LYS A 9 -17.97 -5.01 -3.73
C LYS A 9 -17.07 -4.51 -2.60
N PRO A 10 -17.31 -3.28 -2.09
CA PRO A 10 -16.51 -2.70 -1.01
C PRO A 10 -16.44 -3.60 0.22
N GLY A 11 -15.23 -3.86 0.74
CA GLY A 11 -15.01 -4.65 1.94
C GLY A 11 -15.28 -6.15 1.80
N LYS A 12 -15.44 -6.65 0.56
CA LYS A 12 -15.71 -8.05 0.27
C LYS A 12 -14.52 -8.80 -0.32
N GLU A 13 -13.38 -8.14 -0.42
CA GLU A 13 -12.17 -8.67 -1.07
C GLU A 13 -11.74 -10.01 -0.47
N LEU A 14 -11.72 -10.14 0.87
CA LEU A 14 -11.34 -11.38 1.54
C LEU A 14 -12.35 -12.52 1.31
N LEU A 15 -13.64 -12.20 1.22
CA LEU A 15 -14.67 -13.20 0.94
C LEU A 15 -14.54 -13.70 -0.50
N VAL A 16 -14.31 -12.80 -1.45
CA VAL A 16 -14.07 -13.17 -2.85
C VAL A 16 -12.77 -13.97 -2.99
N GLU A 17 -11.71 -13.59 -2.29
CA GLU A 17 -10.45 -14.35 -2.28
C GLU A 17 -10.67 -15.80 -1.85
N ARG A 18 -11.42 -16.02 -0.74
CA ARG A 18 -11.77 -17.36 -0.27
C ARG A 18 -12.62 -18.12 -1.27
N TYR A 19 -13.66 -17.51 -1.81
CA TYR A 19 -14.51 -18.10 -2.83
C TYR A 19 -13.69 -18.60 -4.04
N LEU A 20 -12.79 -17.75 -4.56
CA LEU A 20 -11.95 -18.13 -5.70
C LEU A 20 -10.99 -19.28 -5.37
N ARG A 21 -10.44 -19.31 -4.15
CA ARG A 21 -9.52 -20.35 -3.71
C ARG A 21 -10.23 -21.66 -3.37
N ASP A 22 -11.25 -21.59 -2.53
CA ASP A 22 -11.81 -22.77 -1.87
C ASP A 22 -12.90 -23.42 -2.72
N GLU A 23 -13.72 -22.63 -3.40
CA GLU A 23 -14.82 -23.17 -4.23
C GLU A 23 -14.42 -23.36 -5.69
N LEU A 24 -13.68 -22.42 -6.27
CA LEU A 24 -13.27 -22.52 -7.67
C LEU A 24 -11.89 -23.15 -7.87
N GLN A 25 -11.15 -23.41 -6.80
CA GLN A 25 -9.79 -24.01 -6.83
C GLN A 25 -8.82 -23.22 -7.73
N LEU A 26 -8.99 -21.90 -7.77
CA LEU A 26 -8.14 -20.98 -8.53
C LEU A 26 -7.02 -20.41 -7.64
N GLU A 27 -6.10 -19.67 -8.23
CA GLU A 27 -5.01 -18.98 -7.54
C GLU A 27 -5.35 -17.48 -7.40
N PRO A 28 -6.03 -17.05 -6.33
CA PRO A 28 -6.23 -15.63 -6.06
C PRO A 28 -5.00 -15.04 -5.37
N TYR A 29 -4.81 -13.74 -5.57
CA TYR A 29 -3.81 -12.95 -4.87
C TYR A 29 -4.41 -11.59 -4.47
N PHE A 30 -4.57 -11.39 -3.18
CA PHE A 30 -5.07 -10.15 -2.60
C PHE A 30 -3.94 -9.42 -1.86
N PRO A 31 -3.26 -8.47 -2.53
CA PRO A 31 -2.19 -7.72 -1.90
C PRO A 31 -2.74 -6.80 -0.82
N ARG A 32 -2.20 -6.92 0.38
CA ARG A 32 -2.55 -6.13 1.55
C ARG A 32 -1.34 -5.36 2.03
N ILE A 33 -1.58 -4.27 2.70
CA ILE A 33 -0.56 -3.41 3.28
C ILE A 33 -0.77 -3.30 4.77
N GLN A 34 0.29 -3.49 5.54
CA GLN A 34 0.29 -3.27 6.98
C GLN A 34 1.02 -1.98 7.29
N ARG A 35 0.37 -1.10 8.00
CA ARG A 35 0.96 0.18 8.42
C ARG A 35 0.49 0.59 9.81
N LYS A 36 1.31 1.35 10.50
CA LYS A 36 0.93 1.96 11.78
C LYS A 36 0.08 3.20 11.53
N LYS A 37 -1.10 3.25 12.12
CA LYS A 37 -1.99 4.42 12.12
C LYS A 37 -2.26 4.86 13.56
N THR A 38 -2.37 6.17 13.76
CA THR A 38 -2.86 6.72 15.04
C THR A 38 -4.37 6.83 14.95
N ILE A 39 -5.08 6.01 15.71
CA ILE A 39 -6.55 6.02 15.81
C ILE A 39 -6.90 6.42 17.23
N ARG A 40 -7.62 7.53 17.40
CA ARG A 40 -8.01 8.06 18.71
C ARG A 40 -6.81 8.21 19.66
N ARG A 41 -5.71 8.79 19.18
CA ARG A 41 -4.44 9.00 19.91
C ARG A 41 -3.69 7.70 20.29
N VAL A 42 -4.12 6.54 19.81
CA VAL A 42 -3.44 5.27 20.03
C VAL A 42 -2.82 4.79 18.72
N LYS A 43 -1.51 4.48 18.75
CA LYS A 43 -0.83 3.86 17.60
C LYS A 43 -1.31 2.42 17.46
N ARG A 44 -1.89 2.08 16.32
CA ARG A 44 -2.35 0.72 15.99
C ARG A 44 -1.77 0.29 14.66
N THR A 45 -1.45 -0.99 14.57
CA THR A 45 -1.11 -1.62 13.31
C THR A 45 -2.41 -2.03 12.62
N VAL A 46 -2.63 -1.52 11.41
CA VAL A 46 -3.80 -1.86 10.59
C VAL A 46 -3.36 -2.51 9.31
N THR A 47 -4.12 -3.53 8.89
CA THR A 47 -3.94 -4.21 7.62
C THR A 47 -5.07 -3.80 6.69
N GLU A 48 -4.72 -3.25 5.54
CA GLU A 48 -5.67 -2.73 4.56
C GLU A 48 -5.38 -3.32 3.19
N ALA A 49 -6.37 -3.28 2.29
CA ALA A 49 -6.16 -3.59 0.89
C ALA A 49 -5.14 -2.62 0.28
N LEU A 50 -4.16 -3.13 -0.46
CA LEU A 50 -3.28 -2.28 -1.25
C LEU A 50 -4.06 -1.60 -2.38
N PHE A 51 -4.94 -2.35 -3.02
CA PHE A 51 -5.90 -1.86 -4.01
C PHE A 51 -7.32 -2.13 -3.52
N GLN A 52 -7.98 -1.10 -2.99
CA GLN A 52 -9.35 -1.24 -2.49
C GLN A 52 -10.28 -1.72 -3.60
N ARG A 53 -11.08 -2.73 -3.30
CA ARG A 53 -12.07 -3.35 -4.19
C ARG A 53 -11.47 -4.16 -5.35
N TYR A 54 -10.16 -4.43 -5.35
CA TYR A 54 -9.50 -5.20 -6.39
C TYR A 54 -8.62 -6.28 -5.80
N LEU A 55 -8.63 -7.42 -6.46
CA LEU A 55 -7.69 -8.52 -6.24
C LEU A 55 -7.30 -9.15 -7.57
N PHE A 56 -6.23 -9.89 -7.57
CA PHE A 56 -5.77 -10.62 -8.75
C PHE A 56 -6.18 -12.09 -8.65
N CYS A 57 -6.46 -12.71 -9.79
CA CYS A 57 -6.71 -14.15 -9.85
C CYS A 57 -6.13 -14.72 -11.13
N ARG A 58 -5.48 -15.87 -11.00
CA ARG A 58 -4.92 -16.59 -12.13
C ARG A 58 -5.88 -17.70 -12.55
N PHE A 59 -6.34 -17.63 -13.80
CA PHE A 59 -7.25 -18.64 -14.35
C PHE A 59 -7.20 -18.69 -15.87
N ASP A 60 -7.84 -19.72 -16.44
CA ASP A 60 -8.09 -19.81 -17.85
C ASP A 60 -9.47 -19.21 -18.17
N PRO A 61 -9.55 -18.15 -18.99
CA PRO A 61 -10.83 -17.53 -19.33
C PRO A 61 -11.80 -18.49 -20.03
N ALA A 62 -11.29 -19.46 -20.80
CA ALA A 62 -12.13 -20.40 -21.52
C ALA A 62 -12.97 -21.27 -20.57
N THR A 63 -12.43 -21.60 -19.40
CA THR A 63 -13.08 -22.48 -18.42
C THR A 63 -13.72 -21.77 -17.25
N SER A 64 -13.09 -20.73 -16.74
CA SER A 64 -13.42 -20.14 -15.42
C SER A 64 -13.98 -18.73 -15.48
N TYR A 65 -13.99 -18.06 -16.64
CA TYR A 65 -14.42 -16.67 -16.75
C TYR A 65 -15.80 -16.43 -16.17
N ARG A 66 -16.79 -17.28 -16.52
CA ARG A 66 -18.17 -17.12 -16.05
C ARG A 66 -18.30 -17.32 -14.54
N ALA A 67 -17.64 -18.34 -14.00
CA ALA A 67 -17.66 -18.61 -12.56
C ALA A 67 -17.05 -17.46 -11.76
N VAL A 68 -15.95 -16.90 -12.23
CA VAL A 68 -15.32 -15.73 -11.60
C VAL A 68 -16.18 -14.48 -11.76
N ARG A 69 -16.65 -14.19 -12.99
CA ARG A 69 -17.40 -12.98 -13.31
C ARG A 69 -18.71 -12.84 -12.55
N TYR A 70 -19.40 -13.96 -12.35
CA TYR A 70 -20.71 -14.01 -11.68
C TYR A 70 -20.63 -14.58 -10.25
N GLY A 71 -19.43 -14.68 -9.71
CA GLY A 71 -19.22 -15.08 -8.33
C GLY A 71 -19.85 -14.11 -7.33
N GLN A 72 -20.16 -14.62 -6.17
CA GLN A 72 -20.75 -13.82 -5.09
C GLN A 72 -19.81 -12.64 -4.73
N ASP A 73 -20.39 -11.44 -4.62
CA ASP A 73 -19.69 -10.19 -4.30
C ASP A 73 -18.65 -9.73 -5.33
N VAL A 74 -18.58 -10.36 -6.48
CA VAL A 74 -17.82 -9.89 -7.65
C VAL A 74 -18.67 -8.90 -8.45
N ILE A 75 -18.11 -7.74 -8.76
CA ILE A 75 -18.73 -6.77 -9.68
C ILE A 75 -18.33 -7.09 -11.11
N GLY A 76 -17.09 -7.48 -11.32
CA GLY A 76 -16.60 -7.80 -12.65
C GLY A 76 -15.13 -8.18 -12.71
N ILE A 77 -14.68 -8.40 -13.91
CA ILE A 77 -13.27 -8.55 -14.26
C ILE A 77 -12.88 -7.31 -15.06
N VAL A 78 -11.75 -6.70 -14.73
CA VAL A 78 -11.26 -5.51 -15.45
C VAL A 78 -11.01 -5.90 -16.90
N SER A 79 -11.66 -5.17 -17.82
CA SER A 79 -11.67 -5.48 -19.24
C SER A 79 -11.38 -4.23 -20.07
N ASN A 80 -10.83 -4.43 -21.25
CA ASN A 80 -10.75 -3.42 -22.28
C ASN A 80 -11.70 -3.84 -23.42
N GLY A 81 -12.85 -3.15 -23.50
CA GLY A 81 -13.97 -3.62 -24.32
C GLY A 81 -14.51 -4.96 -23.83
N ASP A 82 -14.67 -5.92 -24.73
CA ASP A 82 -15.20 -7.25 -24.42
C ASP A 82 -14.14 -8.25 -23.93
N GLN A 83 -12.88 -7.84 -23.92
CA GLN A 83 -11.77 -8.74 -23.54
C GLN A 83 -11.24 -8.41 -22.15
N PRO A 84 -11.10 -9.42 -21.25
CA PRO A 84 -10.50 -9.21 -19.95
C PRO A 84 -9.02 -8.83 -20.09
N THR A 85 -8.60 -7.82 -19.33
CA THR A 85 -7.22 -7.32 -19.38
C THR A 85 -6.29 -8.27 -18.65
N ILE A 86 -5.29 -8.77 -19.36
CA ILE A 86 -4.25 -9.64 -18.79
C ILE A 86 -3.28 -8.79 -17.99
N VAL A 87 -3.03 -9.21 -16.75
CA VAL A 87 -1.96 -8.68 -15.91
C VAL A 87 -0.72 -9.56 -16.10
N SER A 88 0.43 -8.94 -16.30
CA SER A 88 1.66 -9.71 -16.54
C SER A 88 2.11 -10.48 -15.29
N ASP A 89 2.69 -11.67 -15.49
CA ASP A 89 3.30 -12.44 -14.40
C ASP A 89 4.39 -11.64 -13.68
N ALA A 90 5.15 -10.81 -14.39
CA ALA A 90 6.17 -9.95 -13.83
C ALA A 90 5.57 -8.94 -12.82
N THR A 91 4.41 -8.37 -13.11
CA THR A 91 3.71 -7.45 -12.21
C THR A 91 3.29 -8.15 -10.93
N THR A 92 2.65 -9.31 -11.04
CA THR A 92 2.18 -10.07 -9.86
C THR A 92 3.35 -10.62 -9.04
N GLN A 93 4.42 -11.08 -9.67
CA GLN A 93 5.64 -11.52 -8.99
C GLN A 93 6.32 -10.36 -8.26
N LYS A 94 6.40 -9.19 -8.86
CA LYS A 94 6.95 -7.99 -8.22
C LYS A 94 6.13 -7.59 -6.98
N LEU A 95 4.81 -7.63 -7.06
CA LEU A 95 3.94 -7.37 -5.91
C LEU A 95 4.13 -8.44 -4.81
N LYS A 96 4.23 -9.71 -5.18
CA LYS A 96 4.51 -10.80 -4.23
C LYS A 96 5.88 -10.66 -3.58
N SER A 97 6.91 -10.27 -4.31
CA SER A 97 8.26 -10.06 -3.76
C SER A 97 8.33 -8.91 -2.76
N TRP A 98 7.55 -7.86 -2.96
CA TRP A 98 7.46 -6.77 -1.98
C TRP A 98 6.77 -7.18 -0.67
N ALA A 99 5.86 -8.14 -0.73
CA ALA A 99 5.20 -8.68 0.45
C ALA A 99 6.09 -9.66 1.25
N GLY A 100 7.26 -10.03 0.71
CA GLY A 100 8.14 -11.03 1.32
C GLY A 100 7.54 -12.43 1.33
N GLU A 101 8.16 -13.36 2.06
CA GLU A 101 7.70 -14.75 2.20
C GLU A 101 6.47 -14.91 3.12
N GLY A 102 5.88 -13.82 3.55
CA GLY A 102 4.69 -13.81 4.40
C GLY A 102 3.38 -13.81 3.60
N ASN A 103 2.27 -13.84 4.30
CA ASN A 103 0.87 -13.98 3.82
C ASN A 103 0.37 -12.95 2.79
N GLY A 104 1.21 -12.46 1.87
CA GLY A 104 0.84 -11.44 0.88
C GLY A 104 0.59 -10.05 1.49
N ILE A 105 1.14 -9.79 2.68
CA ILE A 105 1.02 -8.52 3.38
C ILE A 105 2.32 -7.74 3.23
N LEU A 106 2.26 -6.61 2.52
CA LEU A 106 3.34 -5.62 2.52
C LEU A 106 3.39 -4.95 3.90
N VAL A 107 4.48 -5.15 4.61
CA VAL A 107 4.75 -4.37 5.83
C VAL A 107 5.43 -3.08 5.39
N LEU A 108 4.67 -1.98 5.39
CA LEU A 108 5.31 -0.67 5.38
C LEU A 108 5.78 -0.42 6.80
N GLU A 109 7.06 -0.66 7.02
CA GLU A 109 7.70 -0.03 8.16
C GLU A 109 7.48 1.48 8.04
N PRO A 110 7.12 2.17 9.12
CA PRO A 110 7.13 3.62 9.09
C PRO A 110 8.51 4.00 8.58
N ASP A 111 8.56 4.80 7.53
CA ASP A 111 9.79 5.24 6.90
C ASP A 111 10.81 5.52 8.01
N SER A 112 11.75 4.58 8.20
CA SER A 112 12.83 4.77 9.15
C SER A 112 13.69 5.88 8.59
N ILE A 113 13.51 7.07 9.13
CA ILE A 113 14.32 8.23 8.79
C ILE A 113 15.48 8.21 9.75
N ALA A 114 16.67 8.13 9.20
CA ALA A 114 17.90 8.20 9.98
C ALA A 114 18.35 9.66 10.16
N SER A 115 19.06 9.92 11.23
CA SER A 115 19.68 11.25 11.43
C SER A 115 20.59 11.60 10.25
N GLY A 116 20.38 12.78 9.68
CA GLY A 116 21.06 13.24 8.48
C GLY A 116 20.29 13.05 7.17
N ASP A 117 19.18 12.32 7.19
CA ASP A 117 18.35 12.14 6.00
C ASP A 117 17.63 13.42 5.61
N THR A 118 17.52 13.66 4.31
CA THR A 118 16.73 14.76 3.78
C THR A 118 15.26 14.40 3.77
N VAL A 119 14.43 15.25 4.34
CA VAL A 119 12.99 15.09 4.45
C VAL A 119 12.26 16.27 3.83
N LYS A 120 11.06 16.03 3.32
CA LYS A 120 10.16 17.07 2.84
C LYS A 120 9.04 17.28 3.85
N ILE A 121 8.74 18.53 4.15
CA ILE A 121 7.61 18.91 5.00
C ILE A 121 6.35 18.88 4.14
N THR A 122 5.36 18.08 4.56
CA THR A 122 4.16 17.78 3.77
C THR A 122 2.92 18.53 4.25
N ASP A 123 2.98 19.13 5.44
CA ASP A 123 1.85 19.83 6.04
C ASP A 123 2.32 20.93 6.99
N GLY A 124 1.42 21.89 7.30
CA GLY A 124 1.68 22.99 8.20
C GLY A 124 2.28 24.24 7.53
N PRO A 125 2.70 25.24 8.34
CA PRO A 125 3.19 26.55 7.84
C PRO A 125 4.44 26.44 6.97
N MET A 126 5.22 25.36 7.14
CA MET A 126 6.48 25.12 6.41
C MET A 126 6.32 24.09 5.30
N GLN A 127 5.09 23.78 4.88
CA GLN A 127 4.81 22.82 3.81
C GLN A 127 5.59 23.14 2.54
N GLY A 128 6.17 22.11 1.93
CA GLY A 128 6.94 22.21 0.69
C GLY A 128 8.43 22.46 0.90
N LEU A 129 8.86 22.81 2.10
CA LEU A 129 10.30 22.97 2.40
C LEU A 129 10.97 21.61 2.60
N GLU A 130 12.27 21.58 2.30
CA GLU A 130 13.14 20.46 2.61
C GLU A 130 13.95 20.76 3.88
N ALA A 131 14.19 19.73 4.65
CA ALA A 131 14.94 19.82 5.89
C ALA A 131 15.80 18.57 6.10
N ILE A 132 16.75 18.64 7.03
CA ILE A 132 17.50 17.48 7.47
C ILE A 132 16.90 16.99 8.77
N PHE A 133 16.58 15.69 8.83
CA PHE A 133 16.11 15.06 10.04
C PHE A 133 17.27 14.90 11.03
N LEU A 134 17.08 15.30 12.26
CA LEU A 134 18.09 15.17 13.31
C LEU A 134 17.77 14.03 14.27
N GLU A 135 16.62 14.08 14.92
CA GLU A 135 16.22 13.12 15.94
C GLU A 135 14.71 13.08 16.18
N GLU A 136 14.21 11.99 16.72
CA GLU A 136 12.87 11.91 17.27
C GLU A 136 12.88 12.25 18.77
N THR A 137 11.82 12.91 19.24
CA THR A 137 11.62 13.09 20.69
C THR A 137 11.29 11.75 21.33
N SER A 138 11.54 11.61 22.63
CA SER A 138 11.36 10.39 23.41
C SER A 138 9.96 9.78 23.32
N GLN A 139 8.95 10.55 22.91
CA GLN A 139 7.57 10.10 22.71
C GLN A 139 7.26 9.72 21.25
N GLY A 140 8.19 9.96 20.31
CA GLY A 140 8.04 9.61 18.89
C GLY A 140 6.94 10.38 18.14
N GLU A 141 6.36 11.40 18.74
CA GLU A 141 5.31 12.23 18.14
C GLU A 141 5.89 13.46 17.43
N ARG A 142 7.00 13.97 17.90
CA ARG A 142 7.70 15.12 17.34
C ARG A 142 9.11 14.75 16.90
N VAL A 143 9.59 15.52 15.96
CA VAL A 143 10.93 15.38 15.41
C VAL A 143 11.63 16.74 15.38
N THR A 144 12.93 16.71 15.57
CA THR A 144 13.79 17.88 15.37
C THR A 144 14.34 17.83 13.97
N ILE A 145 14.15 18.89 13.20
CA ILE A 145 14.65 19.06 11.85
C ILE A 145 15.53 20.30 11.76
N LEU A 146 16.47 20.26 10.82
CA LEU A 146 17.34 21.39 10.49
C LEU A 146 16.89 21.99 9.16
N LEU A 147 16.48 23.23 9.19
CA LEU A 147 16.10 24.02 8.02
C LEU A 147 17.20 25.00 7.65
N ASN A 148 17.48 25.12 6.37
CA ASN A 148 18.35 26.18 5.85
C ASN A 148 17.46 27.33 5.34
N LEU A 149 17.29 28.34 6.16
CA LEU A 149 16.50 29.52 5.84
C LEU A 149 17.44 30.72 5.66
N MET A 150 17.48 31.30 4.45
CA MET A 150 18.26 32.49 4.15
C MET A 150 19.75 32.40 4.57
N ASN A 151 20.39 31.26 4.26
CA ASN A 151 21.78 30.96 4.67
C ASN A 151 22.01 30.83 6.19
N ALA A 152 20.95 30.64 6.97
CA ALA A 152 21.02 30.33 8.40
C ALA A 152 20.42 28.96 8.68
N GLU A 153 21.16 28.14 9.41
CA GLU A 153 20.66 26.86 9.89
C GLU A 153 19.74 27.07 11.09
N THR A 154 18.49 26.67 10.96
CA THR A 154 17.48 26.82 12.02
C THR A 154 16.94 25.46 12.42
N ARG A 155 17.00 25.15 13.71
CA ARG A 155 16.37 23.95 14.26
C ARG A 155 14.90 24.21 14.54
N ALA A 156 14.03 23.30 14.12
CA ALA A 156 12.59 23.38 14.40
C ALA A 156 12.09 22.01 14.88
N GLN A 157 11.10 22.01 15.73
CA GLN A 157 10.37 20.81 16.13
C GLN A 157 9.00 20.81 15.48
N ILE A 158 8.71 19.74 14.74
CA ILE A 158 7.42 19.56 14.09
C ILE A 158 6.87 18.16 14.39
N ASP A 159 5.61 17.96 14.07
CA ASP A 159 4.99 16.64 14.19
C ASP A 159 5.61 15.65 13.21
N ARG A 160 5.88 14.43 13.68
CA ARG A 160 6.45 13.36 12.85
C ARG A 160 5.60 13.05 11.62
N SER A 161 4.29 13.23 11.72
CA SER A 161 3.35 13.03 10.60
C SER A 161 3.51 14.04 9.47
N GLN A 162 4.12 15.19 9.73
CA GLN A 162 4.30 16.28 8.78
C GLN A 162 5.54 16.15 7.89
N ILE A 163 6.36 15.11 8.06
CA ILE A 163 7.55 14.87 7.24
C ILE A 163 7.50 13.54 6.50
N LYS A 164 8.11 13.53 5.33
CA LYS A 164 8.37 12.30 4.55
C LYS A 164 9.81 12.31 4.07
N PRO A 165 10.49 11.15 4.05
CA PRO A 165 11.84 11.07 3.49
C PRO A 165 11.81 11.36 1.98
N ILE A 166 12.80 12.07 1.50
CA ILE A 166 13.06 12.21 0.08
C ILE A 166 13.95 11.03 -0.28
N ARG A 167 13.42 10.06 -1.03
CA ARG A 167 14.19 8.96 -1.58
C ARG A 167 14.50 9.29 -3.03
N GLU A 168 15.76 9.44 -3.34
CA GLU A 168 16.21 9.40 -4.74
C GLU A 168 16.07 7.95 -5.23
N PHE A 169 15.31 7.78 -6.31
CA PHE A 169 15.17 6.50 -7.01
C PHE A 169 16.21 6.36 -8.10
#